data_9621bb62a4dc05e7532097b641a4a2ae
#
_entry.id   9621bb62a4dc05e7532097b641a4a2ae
#
_cell.length_a   1.000
_cell.length_b   1.000
_cell.length_c   1.000
_cell.angle_alpha   90.00
_cell.angle_beta   90.00
_cell.angle_gamma   90.00
#
_symmetry.space_group_name_H-M   'P 1'
#
loop_
_entity.id
_entity.type
_entity.pdbx_description
1 polymer ?
#
loop_
_entity_poly.entity_id
_entity_poly.type
_entity_poly.pdbx_seq_one_letter_code
_entity_poly.pdbx_strand_id
1 'polypeptide(L)'
;VSKKKMMRVEKNEGEKSDIAIVDVTVTTDRYIGTRALWRSDNFRELFVTYADPEVIGLSAIAGILRPVGRQEPIGLHVTLLSPEIAQTVIQVPIAPGMVKPVGVKNFEKISSQETIVLSTESGMIALDGEREIGFGPEDKVKVTLVQNAFKTIHVSACMQYAAKAGKLGA
;
A
#
# COMPACT_ATOMS: atom_id res chain seq x y z
N VAL A 1 16.76 0.68 -16.38
CA VAL A 1 15.45 1.32 -16.10
C VAL A 1 14.41 0.23 -15.95
N SER A 2 13.68 0.23 -14.85
CA SER A 2 12.55 -0.67 -14.61
C SER A 2 11.24 0.11 -14.54
N LYS A 3 10.19 -0.46 -15.11
CA LYS A 3 8.84 0.09 -15.01
C LYS A 3 8.23 -0.33 -13.67
N LYS A 4 7.47 0.55 -13.05
CA LYS A 4 6.87 0.37 -11.72
C LYS A 4 5.36 0.53 -11.78
N LYS A 5 4.71 -0.12 -10.82
CA LYS A 5 3.27 0.02 -10.55
C LYS A 5 3.02 1.17 -9.57
N MET A 6 1.81 1.70 -9.58
CA MET A 6 1.30 2.60 -8.56
C MET A 6 -0.19 2.32 -8.31
N MET A 7 -0.70 2.74 -7.16
CA MET A 7 -2.12 2.93 -6.91
C MET A 7 -2.48 4.39 -7.23
N ARG A 8 -3.55 4.59 -7.99
CA ARG A 8 -4.20 5.89 -8.13
C ARG A 8 -5.40 5.91 -7.21
N VAL A 9 -5.50 6.95 -6.41
CA VAL A 9 -6.64 7.18 -5.52
C VAL A 9 -7.38 8.40 -6.03
N GLU A 10 -8.69 8.25 -6.26
CA GLU A 10 -9.55 9.32 -6.77
C GLU A 10 -10.76 9.47 -5.85
N LYS A 11 -11.05 10.69 -5.43
CA LYS A 11 -12.21 11.06 -4.65
C LYS A 11 -13.15 11.90 -5.50
N ASN A 12 -14.45 11.59 -5.48
CA ASN A 12 -15.52 12.35 -6.14
C ASN A 12 -15.23 12.63 -7.64
N GLU A 13 -15.02 11.54 -8.41
CA GLU A 13 -14.78 11.61 -9.86
C GLU A 13 -13.59 12.49 -10.28
N GLY A 14 -12.58 12.57 -9.42
CA GLY A 14 -11.34 13.28 -9.71
C GLY A 14 -11.25 14.68 -9.12
N GLU A 15 -12.22 15.11 -8.29
CA GLU A 15 -12.11 16.35 -7.53
C GLU A 15 -10.80 16.40 -6.72
N LYS A 16 -10.39 15.26 -6.16
CA LYS A 16 -9.09 15.07 -5.55
C LYS A 16 -8.49 13.74 -6.03
N SER A 17 -7.29 13.81 -6.58
CA SER A 17 -6.55 12.64 -7.03
C SER A 17 -5.13 12.66 -6.50
N ASP A 18 -4.64 11.49 -6.06
CA ASP A 18 -3.26 11.29 -5.62
C ASP A 18 -2.80 9.87 -5.95
N ILE A 19 -1.53 9.58 -5.72
CA ILE A 19 -0.91 8.29 -6.04
C ILE A 19 -0.19 7.71 -4.83
N ALA A 20 -0.11 6.39 -4.76
CA ALA A 20 0.76 5.67 -3.85
C ALA A 20 1.64 4.68 -4.61
N ILE A 21 2.90 4.58 -4.22
CA ILE A 21 3.90 3.73 -4.88
C ILE A 21 3.97 2.35 -4.22
N VAL A 22 3.75 2.30 -2.92
CA VAL A 22 3.83 1.08 -2.10
C VAL A 22 2.45 0.64 -1.67
N ASP A 23 1.78 1.45 -0.84
CA ASP A 23 0.49 1.10 -0.25
C ASP A 23 -0.47 2.27 -0.07
N VAL A 24 -1.75 1.91 -0.02
CA VAL A 24 -2.87 2.76 0.37
C VAL A 24 -3.55 2.09 1.55
N THR A 25 -3.57 2.74 2.70
CA THR A 25 -4.22 2.23 3.92
C THR A 25 -5.42 3.07 4.27
N VAL A 26 -6.56 2.43 4.50
CA VAL A 26 -7.82 3.05 4.91
C VAL A 26 -8.07 2.75 6.39
N THR A 27 -8.33 3.78 7.17
CA THR A 27 -8.63 3.68 8.61
C THR A 27 -9.83 4.54 8.97
N THR A 28 -10.52 4.16 10.02
CA THR A 28 -11.62 4.95 10.60
C THR A 28 -11.14 6.08 11.51
N ASP A 29 -9.85 6.18 11.78
CA ASP A 29 -9.28 7.28 12.54
C ASP A 29 -9.40 8.60 11.75
N ARG A 30 -9.66 9.71 12.47
CA ARG A 30 -9.76 11.05 11.86
C ARG A 30 -8.39 11.68 11.58
N TYR A 31 -7.34 11.15 12.17
CA TYR A 31 -5.97 11.63 12.01
C TYR A 31 -5.03 10.45 11.97
N ILE A 32 -4.28 10.32 10.89
CA ILE A 32 -3.19 9.35 10.77
C ILE A 32 -1.88 10.08 11.09
N GLY A 33 -1.69 10.51 12.32
CA GLY A 33 -0.32 10.79 12.78
C GLY A 33 0.45 9.47 12.89
N THR A 34 1.77 9.51 12.91
CA THR A 34 2.65 8.33 13.06
C THR A 34 2.25 7.39 14.21
N ARG A 35 1.43 7.85 15.15
CA ARG A 35 0.87 7.06 16.26
C ARG A 35 -0.42 6.30 15.90
N ALA A 36 -1.19 6.76 14.92
CA ALA A 36 -2.47 6.13 14.54
C ALA A 36 -2.26 4.85 13.73
N LEU A 37 -1.17 4.76 12.97
CA LEU A 37 -0.76 3.54 12.25
C LEU A 37 -0.51 2.32 13.17
N TRP A 38 -0.43 2.52 14.47
CA TRP A 38 -0.23 1.46 15.46
C TRP A 38 -1.53 0.88 16.04
N ARG A 39 -2.69 1.43 15.64
CA ARG A 39 -4.01 0.96 16.06
C ARG A 39 -4.60 0.05 14.98
N SER A 40 -4.24 -1.23 15.03
CA SER A 40 -4.75 -2.23 14.08
C SER A 40 -6.27 -2.39 14.10
N ASP A 41 -6.92 -2.00 15.21
CA ASP A 41 -8.37 -2.07 15.39
C ASP A 41 -9.15 -1.18 14.43
N ASN A 42 -8.53 -0.09 13.98
CA ASN A 42 -9.14 0.92 13.12
C ASN A 42 -8.84 0.73 11.63
N PHE A 43 -7.98 -0.21 11.26
CA PHE A 43 -7.71 -0.53 9.86
C PHE A 43 -8.92 -1.18 9.20
N ARG A 44 -9.23 -0.77 7.99
CA ARG A 44 -10.37 -1.28 7.21
C ARG A 44 -9.94 -1.87 5.88
N GLU A 45 -9.14 -1.17 5.12
CA GLU A 45 -8.70 -1.64 3.82
C GLU A 45 -7.22 -1.31 3.60
N LEU A 46 -6.52 -2.22 2.93
CA LEU A 46 -5.13 -2.05 2.52
C LEU A 46 -5.00 -2.46 1.06
N PHE A 47 -4.44 -1.58 0.25
CA PHE A 47 -4.10 -1.85 -1.14
C PHE A 47 -2.58 -1.76 -1.29
N VAL A 48 -1.96 -2.76 -1.89
CA VAL A 48 -0.52 -2.78 -2.11
C VAL A 48 -0.17 -3.03 -3.57
N THR A 49 0.83 -2.32 -4.07
CA THR A 49 1.34 -2.54 -5.42
C THR A 49 2.20 -3.80 -5.51
N TYR A 50 2.86 -4.17 -4.44
CA TYR A 50 3.62 -5.40 -4.26
C TYR A 50 3.53 -5.82 -2.79
N ALA A 51 3.77 -7.09 -2.52
CA ALA A 51 3.66 -7.68 -1.18
C ALA A 51 4.88 -8.56 -0.92
N ASP A 52 5.71 -8.14 0.03
CA ASP A 52 6.96 -8.79 0.37
C ASP A 52 6.92 -9.18 1.84
N PRO A 53 7.10 -10.48 2.18
CA PRO A 53 7.07 -10.92 3.58
C PRO A 53 8.28 -10.46 4.41
N GLU A 54 9.34 -9.97 3.76
CA GLU A 54 10.56 -9.50 4.43
C GLU A 54 10.47 -8.04 4.90
N VAL A 55 9.44 -7.29 4.47
CA VAL A 55 9.28 -5.88 4.86
C VAL A 55 8.65 -5.72 6.23
N ILE A 56 8.88 -4.56 6.82
CA ILE A 56 8.25 -4.12 8.06
C ILE A 56 7.24 -3.01 7.73
N GLY A 57 6.13 -2.95 8.45
CA GLY A 57 5.10 -1.95 8.26
C GLY A 57 3.80 -2.53 7.71
N LEU A 58 2.92 -1.66 7.20
CA LEU A 58 1.57 -2.05 6.78
C LEU A 58 1.58 -2.99 5.57
N SER A 59 2.49 -2.80 4.63
CA SER A 59 2.63 -3.69 3.46
C SER A 59 3.04 -5.12 3.84
N ALA A 60 3.63 -5.34 5.04
CA ALA A 60 3.91 -6.68 5.56
C ALA A 60 2.64 -7.51 5.76
N ILE A 61 1.49 -6.87 6.07
CA ILE A 61 0.19 -7.55 6.18
C ILE A 61 -0.08 -8.35 4.89
N ALA A 62 0.02 -7.67 3.75
CA ALA A 62 -0.20 -8.29 2.45
C ALA A 62 0.87 -9.36 2.13
N GLY A 63 2.14 -9.10 2.47
CA GLY A 63 3.25 -10.03 2.26
C GLY A 63 3.09 -11.36 2.99
N ILE A 64 2.61 -11.32 4.22
CA ILE A 64 2.32 -12.53 5.02
C ILE A 64 1.15 -13.33 4.44
N LEU A 65 0.12 -12.65 3.92
CA LEU A 65 -1.05 -13.30 3.34
C LEU A 65 -0.76 -13.90 1.97
N ARG A 66 -0.11 -13.12 1.11
CA ARG A 66 0.23 -13.51 -0.26
C ARG A 66 1.36 -12.66 -0.82
N PRO A 67 2.57 -13.19 -1.00
CA PRO A 67 3.64 -12.48 -1.70
C PRO A 67 3.25 -12.12 -3.14
N VAL A 68 3.60 -10.90 -3.56
CA VAL A 68 3.42 -10.39 -4.91
C VAL A 68 4.67 -9.62 -5.33
N GLY A 69 5.31 -10.09 -6.38
CA GLY A 69 6.53 -9.50 -6.91
C GLY A 69 6.31 -8.08 -7.48
N ARG A 70 7.36 -7.27 -7.44
CA ARG A 70 7.31 -5.89 -7.97
C ARG A 70 7.03 -5.82 -9.47
N GLN A 71 7.31 -6.89 -10.22
CA GLN A 71 7.11 -6.97 -11.67
C GLN A 71 5.84 -7.75 -12.06
N GLU A 72 5.22 -8.45 -11.12
CA GLU A 72 3.94 -9.13 -11.38
C GLU A 72 2.85 -8.12 -11.73
N PRO A 73 1.97 -8.45 -12.72
CA PRO A 73 0.95 -7.53 -13.20
C PRO A 73 -0.28 -7.43 -12.29
N ILE A 74 -0.10 -7.65 -11.00
CA ILE A 74 -1.15 -7.61 -9.99
C ILE A 74 -0.71 -6.79 -8.77
N GLY A 75 -1.69 -6.33 -7.99
CA GLY A 75 -1.58 -5.88 -6.61
C GLY A 75 -2.45 -6.73 -5.70
N LEU A 76 -2.58 -6.33 -4.46
CA LEU A 76 -3.53 -6.94 -3.50
C LEU A 76 -4.41 -5.87 -2.86
N HIS A 77 -5.67 -6.24 -2.66
CA HIS A 77 -6.61 -5.58 -1.77
C HIS A 77 -6.87 -6.48 -0.58
N VAL A 78 -6.69 -5.97 0.61
CA VAL A 78 -6.94 -6.68 1.87
C VAL A 78 -8.02 -5.93 2.64
N THR A 79 -9.10 -6.60 2.97
CA THR A 79 -10.14 -6.08 3.87
C THR A 79 -9.81 -6.51 5.30
N LEU A 80 -9.77 -5.55 6.20
CA LEU A 80 -9.33 -5.71 7.58
C LEU A 80 -10.48 -5.52 8.56
N LEU A 81 -10.34 -6.11 9.73
CA LEU A 81 -11.25 -5.98 10.87
C LEU A 81 -10.43 -5.79 12.15
N SER A 82 -11.10 -5.38 13.24
CA SER A 82 -10.51 -5.49 14.56
C SER A 82 -10.12 -6.95 14.85
N PRO A 83 -8.92 -7.20 15.39
CA PRO A 83 -8.50 -8.55 15.79
C PRO A 83 -9.47 -9.27 16.72
N GLU A 84 -10.25 -8.52 17.52
CA GLU A 84 -11.22 -9.07 18.48
C GLU A 84 -12.42 -9.77 17.81
N ILE A 85 -12.78 -9.34 16.59
CA ILE A 85 -13.95 -9.86 15.86
C ILE A 85 -13.58 -10.64 14.60
N ALA A 86 -12.31 -10.62 14.21
CA ALA A 86 -11.82 -11.30 13.02
C ALA A 86 -11.71 -12.82 13.25
N GLN A 87 -12.16 -13.61 12.26
CA GLN A 87 -11.94 -15.07 12.29
C GLN A 87 -10.49 -15.44 12.02
N THR A 88 -9.78 -14.62 11.25
CA THR A 88 -8.35 -14.80 10.94
C THR A 88 -7.58 -13.64 11.52
N VAL A 89 -6.61 -13.95 12.38
CA VAL A 89 -5.69 -12.98 12.98
C VAL A 89 -4.27 -13.38 12.65
N ILE A 90 -3.50 -12.44 12.09
CA ILE A 90 -2.09 -12.63 11.77
C ILE A 90 -1.22 -11.73 12.65
N GLN A 91 0.02 -12.18 12.92
CA GLN A 91 1.01 -11.39 13.67
C GLN A 91 1.90 -10.65 12.66
N VAL A 92 1.91 -9.33 12.72
CA VAL A 92 2.56 -8.49 11.71
C VAL A 92 3.66 -7.63 12.34
N PRO A 93 4.89 -7.62 11.79
CA PRO A 93 5.95 -6.73 12.21
C PRO A 93 5.67 -5.31 11.68
N ILE A 94 4.97 -4.51 12.48
CA ILE A 94 4.54 -3.14 12.10
C ILE A 94 5.73 -2.16 12.17
N ALA A 95 6.64 -2.36 13.14
CA ALA A 95 7.86 -1.57 13.28
C ALA A 95 8.97 -2.42 13.88
N PRO A 96 10.23 -1.97 13.83
CA PRO A 96 11.33 -2.67 14.49
C PRO A 96 11.02 -2.96 15.97
N GLY A 97 11.08 -4.24 16.35
CA GLY A 97 10.77 -4.69 17.70
C GLY A 97 9.29 -4.68 18.10
N MET A 98 8.38 -4.39 17.16
CA MET A 98 6.95 -4.33 17.41
C MET A 98 6.17 -5.24 16.48
N VAL A 99 5.58 -6.29 17.04
CA VAL A 99 4.65 -7.18 16.36
C VAL A 99 3.25 -6.92 16.90
N LYS A 100 2.26 -6.80 16.00
CA LYS A 100 0.85 -6.53 16.35
C LYS A 100 -0.06 -7.56 15.72
N PRO A 101 -1.14 -7.97 16.42
CA PRO A 101 -2.21 -8.73 15.81
C PRO A 101 -2.98 -7.84 14.83
N VAL A 102 -3.30 -8.39 13.67
CA VAL A 102 -4.12 -7.75 12.64
C VAL A 102 -5.21 -8.71 12.21
N GLY A 103 -6.46 -8.27 12.29
CA GLY A 103 -7.61 -9.04 11.86
C GLY A 103 -7.82 -8.94 10.36
N VAL A 104 -7.96 -10.08 9.69
CA VAL A 104 -8.18 -10.16 8.24
C VAL A 104 -9.58 -10.71 7.99
N LYS A 105 -10.36 -9.99 7.18
CA LYS A 105 -11.67 -10.44 6.68
C LYS A 105 -11.53 -11.20 5.37
N ASN A 106 -10.82 -10.60 4.42
CA ASN A 106 -10.61 -11.16 3.08
C ASN A 106 -9.38 -10.52 2.44
N PHE A 107 -8.84 -11.17 1.40
CA PHE A 107 -7.87 -10.56 0.49
C PHE A 107 -8.06 -11.07 -0.92
N GLU A 108 -7.84 -10.22 -1.90
CA GLU A 108 -8.02 -10.53 -3.31
C GLU A 108 -6.94 -9.85 -4.17
N LYS A 109 -6.73 -10.40 -5.35
CA LYS A 109 -5.83 -9.81 -6.34
C LYS A 109 -6.52 -8.65 -7.02
N ILE A 110 -5.77 -7.60 -7.30
CA ILE A 110 -6.17 -6.48 -8.15
C ILE A 110 -5.41 -6.61 -9.46
N SER A 111 -6.13 -6.66 -10.56
CA SER A 111 -5.55 -6.67 -11.90
C SER A 111 -5.17 -5.26 -12.36
N SER A 112 -4.30 -5.17 -13.38
CA SER A 112 -3.97 -3.87 -13.97
C SER A 112 -5.21 -3.16 -14.51
N GLN A 113 -5.34 -1.88 -14.22
CA GLN A 113 -6.45 -0.99 -14.56
C GLN A 113 -7.78 -1.37 -13.88
N GLU A 114 -7.77 -2.35 -12.99
CA GLU A 114 -8.91 -2.65 -12.15
C GLU A 114 -9.10 -1.56 -11.11
N THR A 115 -10.35 -1.11 -10.96
CA THR A 115 -10.74 -0.06 -10.03
C THR A 115 -11.65 -0.64 -8.96
N ILE A 116 -11.28 -0.44 -7.70
CA ILE A 116 -12.07 -0.85 -6.54
C ILE A 116 -12.61 0.42 -5.87
N VAL A 117 -13.90 0.41 -5.58
CA VAL A 117 -14.54 1.44 -4.75
C VAL A 117 -14.39 1.04 -3.30
N LEU A 118 -13.99 1.97 -2.43
CA LEU A 118 -13.88 1.68 -1.01
C LEU A 118 -15.22 1.22 -0.44
N SER A 119 -15.17 0.22 0.43
CA SER A 119 -16.31 -0.26 1.19
C SER A 119 -16.48 0.50 2.52
N THR A 120 -15.47 1.19 2.96
CA THR A 120 -15.45 2.02 4.18
C THR A 120 -16.19 3.33 3.92
N GLU A 121 -17.16 3.66 4.76
CA GLU A 121 -18.03 4.84 4.56
C GLU A 121 -17.34 6.17 4.89
N SER A 122 -16.44 6.18 5.87
CA SER A 122 -15.74 7.41 6.27
C SER A 122 -14.43 7.10 6.98
N GLY A 123 -13.49 8.02 6.91
CA GLY A 123 -12.21 7.88 7.58
C GLY A 123 -11.08 8.66 6.92
N MET A 124 -9.90 8.08 7.00
CA MET A 124 -8.67 8.62 6.45
C MET A 124 -7.99 7.60 5.56
N ILE A 125 -7.46 8.05 4.46
CA ILE A 125 -6.64 7.27 3.53
C ILE A 125 -5.21 7.74 3.70
N ALA A 126 -4.29 6.84 4.06
CA ALA A 126 -2.85 7.09 4.06
C ALA A 126 -2.24 6.56 2.76
N LEU A 127 -1.39 7.36 2.15
CA LEU A 127 -0.66 7.07 0.92
C LEU A 127 0.83 6.95 1.24
N ASP A 128 1.39 5.76 1.11
CA ASP A 128 2.80 5.45 1.43
C ASP A 128 3.23 5.88 2.86
N GLY A 129 2.26 6.07 3.79
CA GLY A 129 2.50 6.57 5.14
C GLY A 129 2.91 8.05 5.23
N GLU A 130 2.90 8.80 4.13
CA GLU A 130 3.39 10.19 4.07
C GLU A 130 2.30 11.23 3.82
N ARG A 131 1.24 10.86 3.10
CA ARG A 131 0.16 11.78 2.70
C ARG A 131 -1.18 11.22 3.11
N GLU A 132 -2.14 12.11 3.30
CA GLU A 132 -3.46 11.77 3.82
C GLU A 132 -4.60 12.41 3.02
N ILE A 133 -5.68 11.65 2.84
CA ILE A 133 -6.92 12.13 2.24
C ILE A 133 -8.07 11.73 3.17
N GLY A 134 -8.74 12.73 3.75
CA GLY A 134 -9.97 12.52 4.51
C GLY A 134 -11.18 12.31 3.58
N PHE A 135 -12.10 11.43 3.99
CA PHE A 135 -13.35 11.20 3.29
C PHE A 135 -14.50 10.91 4.26
N GLY A 136 -15.70 11.26 3.85
CA GLY A 136 -16.95 11.07 4.59
C GLY A 136 -17.94 10.19 3.84
N PRO A 137 -19.16 10.01 4.42
CA PRO A 137 -20.18 9.11 3.86
C PRO A 137 -20.66 9.51 2.46
N GLU A 138 -20.61 10.81 2.13
CA GLU A 138 -21.02 11.34 0.82
C GLU A 138 -19.91 11.22 -0.24
N ASP A 139 -18.69 10.88 0.18
CA ASP A 139 -17.56 10.79 -0.72
C ASP A 139 -17.46 9.40 -1.36
N LYS A 140 -17.27 9.38 -2.68
CA LYS A 140 -16.96 8.17 -3.42
C LYS A 140 -15.47 8.10 -3.71
N VAL A 141 -14.79 7.15 -3.08
CA VAL A 141 -13.36 6.94 -3.28
C VAL A 141 -13.11 5.69 -4.10
N LYS A 142 -12.21 5.82 -5.08
CA LYS A 142 -11.79 4.74 -5.97
C LYS A 142 -10.28 4.55 -5.87
N VAL A 143 -9.85 3.29 -5.87
CA VAL A 143 -8.44 2.90 -5.94
C VAL A 143 -8.21 2.06 -7.18
N THR A 144 -7.27 2.46 -8.04
CA THR A 144 -6.96 1.79 -9.31
C THR A 144 -5.49 1.38 -9.34
N LEU A 145 -5.22 0.11 -9.66
CA LEU A 145 -3.86 -0.35 -9.94
C LEU A 145 -3.42 0.07 -11.34
N VAL A 146 -2.37 0.87 -11.43
CA VAL A 146 -1.80 1.32 -12.71
C VAL A 146 -0.44 0.69 -12.93
N GLN A 147 -0.30 -0.10 -14.00
CA GLN A 147 0.97 -0.69 -14.41
C GLN A 147 1.80 0.28 -15.25
N ASN A 148 3.12 0.07 -15.24
CA ASN A 148 4.06 0.87 -16.06
C ASN A 148 3.90 2.38 -15.84
N ALA A 149 3.43 2.76 -14.66
CA ALA A 149 3.06 4.12 -14.31
C ALA A 149 4.24 5.09 -14.35
N PHE A 150 5.40 4.62 -13.92
CA PHE A 150 6.65 5.39 -13.95
C PHE A 150 7.85 4.48 -14.14
N LYS A 151 9.00 5.11 -14.38
CA LYS A 151 10.27 4.40 -14.58
C LYS A 151 11.25 4.76 -13.46
N THR A 152 11.98 3.76 -12.97
CA THR A 152 13.06 3.97 -12.01
C THR A 152 14.42 3.64 -12.63
N ILE A 153 15.42 4.42 -12.29
CA ILE A 153 16.82 4.15 -12.66
C ILE A 153 17.34 3.06 -11.74
N HIS A 154 17.98 2.06 -12.32
CA HIS A 154 18.64 1.01 -11.55
C HIS A 154 20.03 1.47 -11.13
N VAL A 155 20.11 2.14 -9.99
CA VAL A 155 21.35 2.82 -9.51
C VAL A 155 22.56 1.87 -9.52
N SER A 156 22.43 0.67 -8.92
CA SER A 156 23.53 -0.30 -8.89
C SER A 156 24.07 -0.63 -10.28
N ALA A 157 23.19 -0.85 -11.27
CA ALA A 157 23.61 -1.16 -12.63
C ALA A 157 24.32 0.03 -13.29
N CYS A 158 23.83 1.24 -13.05
CA CYS A 158 24.47 2.48 -13.54
C CYS A 158 25.85 2.66 -12.92
N MET A 159 25.98 2.46 -11.62
CA MET A 159 27.27 2.58 -10.91
C MET A 159 28.26 1.51 -11.36
N GLN A 160 27.82 0.26 -11.50
CA GLN A 160 28.67 -0.82 -12.03
C GLN A 160 29.16 -0.54 -13.45
N TYR A 161 28.26 -0.02 -14.31
CA TYR A 161 28.65 0.38 -15.66
C TYR A 161 29.67 1.51 -15.64
N ALA A 162 29.44 2.55 -14.85
CA ALA A 162 30.36 3.70 -14.73
C ALA A 162 31.74 3.28 -14.20
N ALA A 163 31.79 2.38 -13.21
CA ALA A 163 33.04 1.84 -12.68
C ALA A 163 33.81 1.07 -13.75
N LYS A 164 33.14 0.14 -14.47
CA LYS A 164 33.76 -0.64 -15.55
C LYS A 164 34.23 0.22 -16.72
N ALA A 165 33.53 1.32 -17.00
CA ALA A 165 33.86 2.24 -18.07
C ALA A 165 34.89 3.32 -17.65
N GLY A 166 35.45 3.25 -16.43
CA GLY A 166 36.41 4.22 -15.93
C GLY A 166 35.84 5.63 -15.71
N LYS A 167 34.53 5.77 -15.59
CA LYS A 167 33.85 7.07 -15.49
C LYS A 167 33.64 7.57 -14.06
N LEU A 168 34.12 6.83 -13.05
CA LEU A 168 34.02 7.20 -11.63
C LEU A 168 35.34 7.75 -11.07
N GLY A 169 36.43 7.73 -11.83
CA GLY A 169 37.71 8.37 -11.50
C GLY A 169 37.92 9.61 -12.38
N ALA A 170 38.08 10.76 -11.78
CA ALA A 170 38.62 11.94 -12.43
C ALA A 170 40.14 11.96 -12.25
#